data_645647e763a527316eeafcb09c08af6b
#
_entry.id   645647e763a527316eeafcb09c08af6b
#
_cell.length_a   1.000
_cell.length_b   1.000
_cell.length_c   1.000
_cell.angle_alpha   90.00
_cell.angle_beta   90.00
_cell.angle_gamma   90.00
#
_symmetry.space_group_name_H-M   'P 1'
#
loop_
_entity.id
_entity.type
_entity.pdbx_description
1 polymer ?
#
loop_
_entity_poly.entity_id
_entity_poly.type
_entity_poly.pdbx_seq_one_letter_code
_entity_poly.pdbx_strand_id
1 'polypeptide(L)'
;MSAPGIALRYYPPAPSLRAFLSSYYVFEFPAAEMHDVLRAELAQARFVVAGHGSIAYGNRLFQPMPAASLAGPSGAAIRFHAFGPFRLIGAGLLPAGWAALVGEEAAAYADRLEDLSGLAPALVGRAVERMRDARDDRALVAA
;
A
#
# COMPACT_ATOMS: atom_id res chain seq x y z
N MET A 1 -1.26 -20.31 -4.81
CA MET A 1 -2.71 -20.36 -5.06
C MET A 1 -3.41 -19.34 -4.18
N SER A 2 -4.24 -18.51 -4.79
CA SER A 2 -5.00 -17.50 -4.03
C SER A 2 -6.16 -18.16 -3.30
N ALA A 3 -6.53 -17.66 -2.11
CA ALA A 3 -7.76 -18.06 -1.45
C ALA A 3 -8.97 -17.61 -2.28
N PRO A 4 -10.14 -18.31 -2.19
CA PRO A 4 -11.34 -17.91 -2.91
C PRO A 4 -11.75 -16.48 -2.56
N GLY A 5 -12.09 -15.69 -3.58
CA GLY A 5 -12.55 -14.33 -3.42
C GLY A 5 -11.45 -13.27 -3.36
N ILE A 6 -10.18 -13.65 -3.28
CA ILE A 6 -9.07 -12.70 -3.36
C ILE A 6 -8.94 -12.19 -4.79
N ALA A 7 -8.92 -10.88 -4.95
CA ALA A 7 -8.68 -10.21 -6.22
C ALA A 7 -7.46 -9.29 -6.11
N LEU A 8 -6.58 -9.37 -7.09
CA LEU A 8 -5.41 -8.50 -7.21
C LEU A 8 -5.32 -8.04 -8.65
N ARG A 9 -5.51 -6.75 -8.87
CA ARG A 9 -5.53 -6.15 -10.21
C ARG A 9 -4.49 -5.06 -10.30
N TYR A 10 -3.77 -5.00 -11.42
CA TYR A 10 -2.69 -4.04 -11.67
C TYR A 10 -3.10 -3.04 -12.76
N TYR A 11 -2.68 -1.78 -12.57
CA TYR A 11 -2.93 -0.69 -13.51
C TYR A 11 -1.65 0.09 -13.76
N PRO A 12 -1.35 0.43 -15.03
CA PRO A 12 -0.16 1.22 -15.34
C PRO A 12 -0.35 2.66 -14.85
N PRO A 13 0.72 3.32 -14.38
CA PRO A 13 0.65 4.75 -14.08
C PRO A 13 0.55 5.57 -15.36
N ALA A 14 0.08 6.81 -15.23
CA ALA A 14 0.09 7.77 -16.33
C ALA A 14 1.52 7.94 -16.87
N PRO A 15 1.70 8.24 -18.18
CA PRO A 15 3.05 8.36 -18.76
C PRO A 15 3.99 9.30 -18.00
N SER A 16 3.47 10.40 -17.45
CA SER A 16 4.25 11.36 -16.65
C SER A 16 4.77 10.78 -15.33
N LEU A 17 4.19 9.68 -14.85
CA LEU A 17 4.54 9.06 -13.58
C LEU A 17 5.36 7.77 -13.72
N ARG A 18 5.57 7.28 -14.94
CA ARG A 18 6.26 6.00 -15.16
C ARG A 18 7.70 5.95 -14.68
N ALA A 19 8.38 7.09 -14.61
CA ALA A 19 9.72 7.17 -14.07
C ALA A 19 9.75 7.04 -12.54
N PHE A 20 8.62 7.26 -11.88
CA PHE A 20 8.50 7.34 -10.42
C PHE A 20 7.77 6.14 -9.82
N LEU A 21 6.80 5.58 -10.54
CA LEU A 21 5.94 4.50 -10.06
C LEU A 21 6.02 3.29 -10.98
N SER A 22 6.06 2.09 -10.39
CA SER A 22 6.06 0.85 -11.16
C SER A 22 4.66 0.53 -11.68
N SER A 23 3.69 0.44 -10.79
CA SER A 23 2.29 0.20 -11.12
C SER A 23 1.41 0.56 -9.94
N TYR A 24 0.13 0.83 -10.22
CA TYR A 24 -0.91 0.78 -9.21
C TYR A 24 -1.45 -0.64 -9.11
N TYR A 25 -1.97 -0.99 -7.94
CA TYR A 25 -2.69 -2.25 -7.77
C TYR A 25 -3.84 -2.07 -6.80
N VAL A 26 -4.90 -2.85 -7.04
CA VAL A 26 -6.04 -2.95 -6.13
C VAL A 26 -6.08 -4.37 -5.61
N PHE A 27 -6.08 -4.50 -4.30
CA PHE A 27 -6.17 -5.77 -3.60
C PHE A 27 -7.43 -5.78 -2.75
N GLU A 28 -8.24 -6.83 -2.88
CA GLU A 28 -9.46 -6.94 -2.09
C GLU A 28 -9.85 -8.38 -1.82
N PHE A 29 -10.56 -8.60 -0.71
CA PHE A 29 -11.18 -9.87 -0.40
C PHE A 29 -12.46 -9.66 0.41
N PRO A 30 -13.49 -10.54 0.23
CA PRO A 30 -14.77 -10.39 0.91
C PRO A 30 -14.83 -11.05 2.29
N ALA A 31 -13.90 -11.92 2.63
CA ALA A 31 -13.91 -12.68 3.88
C ALA A 31 -13.73 -11.77 5.10
N ALA A 32 -14.13 -12.27 6.28
CA ALA A 32 -14.01 -11.52 7.53
C ALA A 32 -12.58 -11.39 8.01
N GLU A 33 -11.72 -12.36 7.67
CA GLU A 33 -10.33 -12.40 8.12
C GLU A 33 -9.44 -13.08 7.09
N MET A 34 -8.19 -12.63 7.00
CA MET A 34 -7.19 -13.24 6.12
C MET A 34 -5.79 -13.11 6.71
N HIS A 35 -5.01 -14.19 6.58
CA HIS A 35 -3.58 -14.21 6.86
C HIS A 35 -2.82 -14.56 5.58
N ASP A 36 -1.70 -13.87 5.35
CA ASP A 36 -0.84 -14.17 4.21
C ASP A 36 0.59 -13.74 4.51
N VAL A 37 1.49 -14.10 3.60
CA VAL A 37 2.90 -13.71 3.66
C VAL A 37 3.24 -13.01 2.35
N LEU A 38 3.74 -11.78 2.47
CA LEU A 38 4.23 -10.99 1.33
C LEU A 38 5.73 -11.22 1.17
N ARG A 39 6.17 -11.34 -0.07
CA ARG A 39 7.60 -11.45 -0.37
C ARG A 39 8.29 -10.10 -0.18
N ALA A 40 9.63 -10.14 -0.10
CA ALA A 40 10.44 -8.92 -0.17
C ALA A 40 10.05 -8.11 -1.41
N GLU A 41 9.91 -6.81 -1.25
CA GLU A 41 9.35 -5.95 -2.29
C GLU A 41 9.98 -4.56 -2.31
N LEU A 42 9.75 -3.85 -3.40
CA LEU A 42 10.07 -2.42 -3.50
C LEU A 42 9.28 -1.63 -2.47
N ALA A 43 9.70 -0.38 -2.25
CA ALA A 43 8.93 0.56 -1.44
C ALA A 43 7.51 0.71 -2.00
N GLN A 44 6.53 0.88 -1.12
CA GLN A 44 5.12 0.92 -1.45
C GLN A 44 4.42 2.07 -0.74
N ALA A 45 3.55 2.77 -1.45
CA ALA A 45 2.55 3.62 -0.84
C ALA A 45 1.22 2.87 -0.88
N ARG A 46 0.55 2.72 0.27
CA ARG A 46 -0.69 1.94 0.39
C ARG A 46 -1.78 2.71 1.09
N PHE A 47 -3.00 2.57 0.58
CA PHE A 47 -4.20 3.20 1.13
C PHE A 47 -5.24 2.13 1.40
N VAL A 48 -5.65 2.00 2.67
CA VAL A 48 -6.71 1.07 3.07
C VAL A 48 -8.04 1.80 2.96
N VAL A 49 -8.88 1.36 2.03
CA VAL A 49 -10.17 2.02 1.76
C VAL A 49 -11.36 1.28 2.37
N ALA A 50 -11.19 0.03 2.77
CA ALA A 50 -12.20 -0.74 3.50
C ALA A 50 -11.51 -1.78 4.37
N GLY A 51 -12.07 -2.06 5.56
CA GLY A 51 -11.49 -2.97 6.51
C GLY A 51 -10.27 -2.38 7.22
N HIS A 52 -9.51 -3.23 7.89
CA HIS A 52 -8.26 -2.83 8.55
C HIS A 52 -7.28 -4.01 8.55
N GLY A 53 -6.00 -3.71 8.69
CA GLY A 53 -4.97 -4.73 8.68
C GLY A 53 -3.76 -4.35 9.51
N SER A 54 -2.89 -5.33 9.70
CA SER A 54 -1.59 -5.17 10.35
C SER A 54 -0.54 -5.99 9.64
N ILE A 55 0.70 -5.58 9.78
CA ILE A 55 1.85 -6.28 9.20
C ILE A 55 2.94 -6.48 10.24
N ALA A 56 3.77 -7.49 10.02
CA ALA A 56 4.93 -7.77 10.85
C ALA A 56 6.12 -8.11 9.96
N TYR A 57 7.21 -7.42 10.14
CA TYR A 57 8.46 -7.65 9.43
C TYR A 57 9.28 -8.72 10.18
N GLY A 58 9.56 -9.84 9.50
CA GLY A 58 10.33 -10.92 10.09
C GLY A 58 9.70 -11.42 11.39
N ASN A 59 10.46 -11.41 12.49
CA ASN A 59 10.02 -11.86 13.80
C ASN A 59 9.47 -10.73 14.70
N ARG A 60 9.31 -9.53 14.15
CA ARG A 60 8.77 -8.39 14.90
C ARG A 60 7.28 -8.56 15.19
N LEU A 61 6.78 -7.77 16.13
CA LEU A 61 5.36 -7.73 16.45
C LEU A 61 4.55 -7.12 15.31
N PHE A 62 3.29 -7.53 15.18
CA PHE A 62 2.37 -6.89 14.26
C PHE A 62 2.14 -5.45 14.65
N GLN A 63 2.14 -4.57 13.65
CA GLN A 63 1.77 -3.16 13.81
C GLN A 63 0.59 -2.84 12.90
N PRO A 64 -0.36 -2.00 13.36
CA PRO A 64 -1.51 -1.65 12.54
C PRO A 64 -1.08 -0.84 11.33
N MET A 65 -1.75 -1.08 10.20
CA MET A 65 -1.58 -0.27 8.99
C MET A 65 -2.43 1.00 9.12
N PRO A 66 -1.84 2.20 9.04
CA PRO A 66 -2.64 3.42 8.98
C PRO A 66 -3.44 3.47 7.66
N ALA A 67 -4.43 4.36 7.58
CA ALA A 67 -5.24 4.52 6.37
C ALA A 67 -4.39 4.83 5.15
N ALA A 68 -3.30 5.56 5.33
CA ALA A 68 -2.30 5.79 4.30
C ALA A 68 -0.93 5.46 4.88
N SER A 69 -0.21 4.54 4.26
CA SER A 69 1.09 4.08 4.75
C SER A 69 2.17 4.14 3.69
N LEU A 70 3.40 4.33 4.16
CA LEU A 70 4.60 4.24 3.36
C LEU A 70 5.42 3.07 3.89
N ALA A 71 5.60 2.05 3.08
CA ALA A 71 6.48 0.93 3.38
C ALA A 71 7.80 1.13 2.65
N GLY A 72 8.90 1.13 3.38
CA GLY A 72 10.24 1.12 2.79
C GLY A 72 10.50 -0.21 2.08
N PRO A 73 11.60 -0.32 1.32
CA PRO A 73 11.96 -1.57 0.67
C PRO A 73 12.15 -2.66 1.72
N SER A 74 11.67 -3.86 1.44
CA SER A 74 11.78 -4.98 2.39
C SER A 74 12.82 -5.99 1.94
N GLY A 75 13.66 -6.41 2.87
CA GLY A 75 14.64 -7.47 2.66
C GLY A 75 14.17 -8.83 3.18
N ALA A 76 13.04 -8.88 3.86
CA ALA A 76 12.50 -10.08 4.48
C ALA A 76 11.02 -10.24 4.15
N ALA A 77 10.50 -11.45 4.31
CA ALA A 77 9.08 -11.72 4.17
C ALA A 77 8.28 -10.93 5.21
N ILE A 78 7.11 -10.45 4.80
CA ILE A 78 6.21 -9.66 5.64
C ILE A 78 4.97 -10.51 5.90
N ARG A 79 4.63 -10.69 7.18
CA ARG A 79 3.36 -11.33 7.57
C ARG A 79 2.25 -10.30 7.53
N PHE A 80 1.13 -10.68 6.96
CA PHE A 80 -0.02 -9.81 6.77
C PHE A 80 -1.25 -10.42 7.42
N HIS A 81 -1.98 -9.62 8.18
CA HIS A 81 -3.23 -10.02 8.81
C HIS A 81 -4.25 -8.92 8.61
N ALA A 82 -5.36 -9.22 7.98
CA ALA A 82 -6.39 -8.25 7.68
C ALA A 82 -7.77 -8.74 8.06
N PHE A 83 -8.64 -7.80 8.36
CA PHE A 83 -10.04 -8.01 8.67
C PHE A 83 -10.88 -7.32 7.61
N GLY A 84 -11.80 -8.07 7.04
CA GLY A 84 -12.58 -7.61 5.91
C GLY A 84 -14.06 -7.49 6.18
N PRO A 85 -14.81 -7.19 5.15
CA PRO A 85 -14.35 -7.03 3.76
C PRO A 85 -13.22 -6.01 3.66
N PHE A 86 -12.16 -6.36 2.96
CA PHE A 86 -10.94 -5.56 2.91
C PHE A 86 -10.67 -5.09 1.48
N ARG A 87 -10.29 -3.82 1.35
CA ARG A 87 -9.89 -3.24 0.07
C ARG A 87 -8.75 -2.27 0.27
N LEU A 88 -7.73 -2.39 -0.57
CA LEU A 88 -6.52 -1.58 -0.51
C LEU A 88 -6.11 -1.20 -1.93
N ILE A 89 -5.67 0.04 -2.10
CA ILE A 89 -4.96 0.46 -3.30
C ILE A 89 -3.52 0.78 -2.93
N GLY A 90 -2.58 0.37 -3.77
CA GLY A 90 -1.17 0.63 -3.57
C GLY A 90 -0.47 1.08 -4.83
N ALA A 91 0.71 1.64 -4.66
CA ALA A 91 1.62 2.00 -5.74
C ALA A 91 3.03 1.62 -5.36
N GLY A 92 3.72 0.90 -6.24
CA GLY A 92 5.13 0.60 -6.08
C GLY A 92 5.96 1.84 -6.42
N LEU A 93 6.90 2.19 -5.56
CA LEU A 93 7.77 3.35 -5.74
C LEU A 93 9.11 2.93 -6.33
N LEU A 94 9.42 3.45 -7.51
CA LEU A 94 10.76 3.33 -8.09
C LEU A 94 11.73 4.25 -7.33
N PRO A 95 13.04 4.07 -7.46
CA PRO A 95 14.02 4.91 -6.75
C PRO A 95 13.80 6.42 -6.95
N ALA A 96 13.49 6.86 -8.17
CA ALA A 96 13.19 8.27 -8.44
C ALA A 96 11.90 8.74 -7.76
N GLY A 97 10.89 7.86 -7.66
CA GLY A 97 9.65 8.14 -6.93
C GLY A 97 9.88 8.28 -5.44
N TRP A 98 10.68 7.41 -4.86
CA TRP A 98 11.08 7.52 -3.47
C TRP A 98 11.80 8.84 -3.19
N ALA A 99 12.77 9.18 -4.02
CA ALA A 99 13.53 10.44 -3.86
C ALA A 99 12.61 11.67 -3.94
N ALA A 100 11.64 11.67 -4.86
CA ALA A 100 10.72 12.78 -5.04
C ALA A 100 9.72 12.90 -3.87
N LEU A 101 9.24 11.78 -3.34
CA LEU A 101 8.21 11.77 -2.29
C LEU A 101 8.81 11.94 -0.89
N VAL A 102 9.88 11.24 -0.59
CA VAL A 102 10.44 11.13 0.77
C VAL A 102 11.66 12.04 0.94
N GLY A 103 12.57 12.06 -0.03
CA GLY A 103 13.77 12.88 0.02
C GLY A 103 14.89 12.35 0.92
N GLU A 104 14.69 11.21 1.59
CA GLU A 104 15.67 10.55 2.44
C GLU A 104 16.10 9.22 1.84
N GLU A 105 17.22 8.67 2.29
CA GLU A 105 17.71 7.39 1.79
C GLU A 105 16.72 6.26 2.12
N ALA A 106 16.42 5.44 1.12
CA ALA A 106 15.50 4.31 1.28
C ALA A 106 16.01 3.30 2.32
N ALA A 107 17.33 3.13 2.46
CA ALA A 107 17.92 2.23 3.43
C ALA A 107 17.52 2.55 4.88
N ALA A 108 17.28 3.82 5.19
CA ALA A 108 16.84 4.25 6.51
C ALA A 108 15.41 3.79 6.82
N TYR A 109 14.64 3.45 5.81
CA TYR A 109 13.24 2.98 5.91
C TYR A 109 13.09 1.50 5.61
N ALA A 110 14.18 0.78 5.41
CA ALA A 110 14.14 -0.65 5.12
C ALA A 110 13.41 -1.41 6.24
N ASP A 111 12.49 -2.29 5.87
CA ASP A 111 11.66 -3.08 6.79
C ASP A 111 10.92 -2.22 7.83
N ARG A 112 10.41 -1.06 7.37
CA ARG A 112 9.65 -0.13 8.21
C ARG A 112 8.38 0.31 7.52
N LEU A 113 7.33 0.49 8.32
CA LEU A 113 6.05 1.06 7.90
C LEU A 113 5.86 2.40 8.61
N GLU A 114 5.61 3.44 7.82
CA GLU A 114 5.38 4.79 8.33
C GLU A 114 3.98 5.29 7.95
N ASP A 115 3.42 6.19 8.74
CA ASP A 115 2.16 6.85 8.39
C ASP A 115 2.44 7.95 7.36
N LEU A 116 1.90 7.76 6.15
CA LEU A 116 2.11 8.70 5.05
C LEU A 116 1.48 10.07 5.34
N SER A 117 0.46 10.12 6.20
CA SER A 117 -0.16 11.38 6.62
C SER A 117 0.81 12.34 7.30
N GLY A 118 1.88 11.82 7.90
CA GLY A 118 2.92 12.64 8.51
C GLY A 118 3.73 13.47 7.52
N LEU A 119 3.77 13.05 6.24
CA LEU A 119 4.52 13.76 5.19
C LEU A 119 3.72 14.88 4.54
N ALA A 120 2.42 14.68 4.33
CA ALA A 120 1.55 15.64 3.66
C ALA A 120 0.09 15.47 4.13
N PRO A 121 -0.24 15.88 5.36
CA PRO A 121 -1.53 15.53 5.98
C PRO A 121 -2.75 15.96 5.17
N ALA A 122 -2.77 17.19 4.65
CA ALA A 122 -3.93 17.70 3.91
C ALA A 122 -4.12 16.99 2.57
N LEU A 123 -3.03 16.75 1.84
CA LEU A 123 -3.05 16.06 0.55
C LEU A 123 -3.49 14.60 0.72
N VAL A 124 -2.92 13.90 1.71
CA VAL A 124 -3.25 12.50 2.00
C VAL A 124 -4.70 12.37 2.46
N GLY A 125 -5.18 13.28 3.30
CA GLY A 125 -6.57 13.29 3.75
C GLY A 125 -7.56 13.40 2.59
N ARG A 126 -7.31 14.31 1.65
CA ARG A 126 -8.14 14.46 0.45
C ARG A 126 -8.11 13.23 -0.45
N ALA A 127 -6.92 12.64 -0.64
CA ALA A 127 -6.78 11.43 -1.43
C ALA A 127 -7.56 10.26 -0.84
N VAL A 128 -7.44 10.04 0.48
CA VAL A 128 -8.16 8.98 1.19
C VAL A 128 -9.67 9.15 1.06
N GLU A 129 -10.19 10.37 1.20
CA GLU A 129 -11.62 10.65 1.04
C GLU A 129 -12.10 10.28 -0.37
N ARG A 130 -11.38 10.70 -1.41
CA ARG A 130 -11.70 10.36 -2.79
C ARG A 130 -11.67 8.86 -3.05
N MET A 131 -10.69 8.17 -2.50
CA MET A 131 -10.56 6.72 -2.63
C MET A 131 -11.71 5.98 -1.97
N ARG A 132 -12.16 6.42 -0.80
CA ARG A 132 -13.31 5.84 -0.11
C ARG A 132 -14.62 6.03 -0.87
N ASP A 133 -14.76 7.14 -1.58
CA ASP A 133 -15.94 7.46 -2.39
C ASP A 133 -15.88 6.82 -3.79
N ALA A 134 -14.76 6.25 -4.18
CA ALA A 134 -14.57 5.66 -5.50
C ALA A 134 -15.44 4.41 -5.67
N ARG A 135 -16.20 4.35 -6.76
CA ARG A 135 -17.13 3.25 -7.05
C ARG A 135 -16.49 2.11 -7.80
N ASP A 136 -15.42 2.38 -8.51
CA ASP A 136 -14.69 1.39 -9.30
C ASP A 136 -13.18 1.63 -9.24
N ASP A 137 -12.42 0.70 -9.79
CA ASP A 137 -10.96 0.78 -9.77
C ASP A 137 -10.43 1.98 -10.54
N ARG A 138 -11.07 2.38 -11.62
CA ARG A 138 -10.65 3.53 -12.42
C ARG A 138 -10.72 4.82 -11.60
N ALA A 139 -11.83 5.04 -10.90
CA ALA A 139 -12.01 6.18 -10.01
C ALA A 139 -11.04 6.10 -8.83
N LEU A 140 -10.78 4.91 -8.30
CA LEU A 140 -9.86 4.68 -7.19
C LEU A 140 -8.43 5.04 -7.58
N VAL A 141 -7.96 4.63 -8.75
CA VAL A 141 -6.61 4.92 -9.25
C VAL A 141 -6.45 6.43 -9.57
N ALA A 142 -7.51 7.08 -10.03
CA ALA A 142 -7.50 8.52 -10.36
C ALA A 142 -7.51 9.43 -9.13
N ALA A 143 -7.86 8.90 -7.97
CA ALA A 143 -7.98 9.68 -6.73
C ALA A 143 -6.65 10.23 -6.19
#